data_4a43c3f0fcf773f10eb504ee23813bc4
#
_entry.id   4a43c3f0fcf773f10eb504ee23813bc4
#
_cell.length_a   1.000
_cell.length_b   1.000
_cell.length_c   1.000
_cell.angle_alpha   90.00
_cell.angle_beta   90.00
_cell.angle_gamma   90.00
#
_symmetry.space_group_name_H-M   'P 1'
#
loop_
_entity.id
_entity.type
_entity.pdbx_description
1 polymer ?
#
loop_
_entity_poly.entity_id
_entity_poly.type
_entity_poly.pdbx_seq_one_letter_code
_entity_poly.pdbx_strand_id
1 'polypeptide(L)'
;MKLIRALVLLAALALTGCQAAVDEAATSTPAQVESEAPQEESAPQGEVEEEDSADPEPAGPQECQEATQLSIEESIDTQTASFGQDDFDRAYSIASPSFQESVTLEGFIEIISGSYGPLIESSELAYRDCMVDSSGAIAIIDVRFIESGNAVYGLRYLMVNVEGTWRVDGASNLQVVGEGT
;
A
#
# COMPACT_ATOMS: atom_id res chain seq x y z
N MET A 1 17.28 46.87 3.27
CA MET A 1 17.12 47.59 2.00
C MET A 1 18.07 47.00 0.97
N LYS A 2 17.56 46.15 0.08
CA LYS A 2 18.10 45.91 -1.27
C LYS A 2 17.03 45.07 -2.03
N LEU A 3 16.30 45.80 -2.85
CA LEU A 3 15.43 45.23 -3.87
C LEU A 3 16.33 44.54 -4.93
N ILE A 4 16.01 43.34 -5.35
CA ILE A 4 16.39 42.81 -6.65
C ILE A 4 15.16 42.21 -7.31
N ARG A 5 14.92 42.79 -8.44
CA ARG A 5 13.84 42.76 -9.40
C ARG A 5 13.62 41.40 -10.03
N ALA A 6 12.37 41.19 -10.31
CA ALA A 6 11.74 40.29 -11.26
C ALA A 6 12.54 40.00 -12.53
N LEU A 7 12.47 38.75 -12.99
CA LEU A 7 12.50 38.42 -14.40
C LEU A 7 11.44 37.35 -14.68
N VAL A 8 10.35 37.83 -15.27
CA VAL A 8 9.31 37.03 -15.90
C VAL A 8 9.86 36.53 -17.25
N LEU A 9 9.90 35.24 -17.44
CA LEU A 9 10.09 34.65 -18.77
C LEU A 9 8.90 33.74 -19.06
N LEU A 10 7.97 34.30 -19.85
CA LEU A 10 6.96 33.54 -20.57
C LEU A 10 7.65 32.71 -21.65
N ALA A 11 7.45 31.40 -21.62
CA ALA A 11 7.63 30.56 -22.81
C ALA A 11 6.34 29.76 -23.03
N ALA A 12 5.53 30.27 -23.94
CA ALA A 12 4.45 29.53 -24.56
C ALA A 12 5.04 28.57 -25.60
N LEU A 13 4.78 27.28 -25.50
CA LEU A 13 4.95 26.35 -26.62
C LEU A 13 3.69 25.53 -26.84
N ALA A 14 3.34 25.57 -28.12
CA ALA A 14 2.11 25.16 -28.74
C ALA A 14 1.87 23.64 -28.71
N LEU A 15 0.57 23.35 -28.75
CA LEU A 15 -0.05 22.07 -29.08
C LEU A 15 0.42 21.51 -30.41
N THR A 16 0.67 20.21 -30.46
CA THR A 16 0.42 19.45 -31.69
C THR A 16 -0.20 18.13 -31.30
N GLY A 17 -1.45 17.95 -31.69
CA GLY A 17 -2.22 16.74 -31.55
C GLY A 17 -1.78 15.69 -32.57
N CYS A 18 -1.99 14.44 -32.20
CA CYS A 18 -2.20 13.34 -33.13
C CYS A 18 -3.34 12.47 -32.60
N GLN A 19 -4.48 12.61 -33.30
CA GLN A 19 -5.53 11.62 -33.32
C GLN A 19 -5.17 10.57 -34.37
N ALA A 20 -5.38 9.30 -34.04
CA ALA A 20 -5.64 8.21 -34.97
C ALA A 20 -6.63 7.29 -34.23
N ALA A 21 -7.91 7.31 -34.53
CA ALA A 21 -8.71 6.63 -35.52
C ALA A 21 -8.49 5.12 -35.47
N VAL A 22 -9.44 4.49 -34.79
CA VAL A 22 -10.54 3.59 -35.13
C VAL A 22 -10.28 2.63 -36.29
N ASP A 23 -10.49 1.34 -36.05
CA ASP A 23 -11.24 0.40 -36.92
C ASP A 23 -11.47 -0.87 -36.10
N GLU A 24 -12.64 -1.19 -35.78
CA GLU A 24 -13.72 -1.94 -36.43
C GLU A 24 -13.57 -3.45 -36.42
N ALA A 25 -14.45 -4.05 -35.67
CA ALA A 25 -15.25 -5.25 -35.81
C ALA A 25 -14.68 -6.49 -36.55
N ALA A 26 -14.68 -7.61 -35.86
CA ALA A 26 -15.04 -8.89 -36.44
C ALA A 26 -15.80 -9.76 -35.44
N THR A 27 -17.08 -9.77 -35.61
CA THR A 27 -18.08 -10.75 -35.22
C THR A 27 -17.66 -12.14 -35.70
N SER A 28 -17.68 -13.12 -34.83
CA SER A 28 -17.86 -14.54 -35.24
C SER A 28 -18.66 -15.26 -34.17
N THR A 29 -19.89 -15.50 -34.50
CA THR A 29 -20.92 -16.33 -33.89
C THR A 29 -20.69 -17.82 -34.17
N PRO A 30 -21.42 -18.72 -33.51
CA PRO A 30 -20.96 -19.98 -32.93
C PRO A 30 -21.16 -21.19 -33.85
N ALA A 31 -20.43 -22.23 -33.61
CA ALA A 31 -20.77 -23.56 -34.14
C ALA A 31 -21.21 -24.46 -32.98
N GLN A 32 -22.53 -24.68 -32.92
CA GLN A 32 -23.11 -25.85 -32.28
C GLN A 32 -22.67 -27.11 -33.03
N VAL A 33 -22.19 -28.06 -32.30
CA VAL A 33 -22.22 -29.46 -32.74
C VAL A 33 -22.92 -30.24 -31.65
N GLU A 34 -24.16 -30.59 -32.01
CA GLU A 34 -25.02 -31.57 -31.41
C GLU A 34 -24.58 -32.96 -31.92
N SER A 35 -24.63 -33.93 -31.05
CA SER A 35 -24.85 -35.36 -31.32
C SER A 35 -23.99 -36.25 -30.41
N GLU A 36 -24.57 -36.96 -29.73
CA GLU A 36 -25.15 -38.29 -29.54
C GLU A 36 -24.58 -39.02 -28.33
N ALA A 37 -25.48 -39.40 -27.47
CA ALA A 37 -25.26 -40.43 -26.47
C ALA A 37 -25.33 -41.84 -27.15
N PRO A 38 -24.64 -42.85 -26.62
CA PRO A 38 -25.33 -44.05 -26.22
C PRO A 38 -24.96 -44.53 -24.81
N GLN A 39 -25.95 -44.81 -24.09
CA GLN A 39 -26.34 -45.86 -23.15
C GLN A 39 -25.31 -46.79 -22.51
N GLU A 40 -25.41 -46.85 -21.18
CA GLU A 40 -25.45 -48.02 -20.27
C GLU A 40 -24.44 -49.14 -20.45
N GLU A 41 -23.58 -49.28 -19.43
CA GLU A 41 -23.36 -50.62 -18.83
C GLU A 41 -23.03 -50.46 -17.32
N SER A 42 -23.77 -51.21 -16.54
CA SER A 42 -23.82 -51.18 -15.07
C SER A 42 -22.64 -51.86 -14.39
N ALA A 43 -22.20 -51.22 -13.29
CA ALA A 43 -21.70 -51.76 -12.00
C ALA A 43 -20.31 -52.44 -11.98
N PRO A 44 -19.56 -52.41 -10.86
CA PRO A 44 -20.05 -52.36 -9.47
C PRO A 44 -19.51 -51.24 -8.58
N GLN A 45 -20.27 -50.98 -7.55
CA GLN A 45 -19.93 -50.13 -6.43
C GLN A 45 -18.65 -50.60 -5.73
N GLY A 46 -17.61 -49.76 -5.81
CA GLY A 46 -16.54 -49.71 -4.84
C GLY A 46 -16.81 -48.49 -3.99
N GLU A 47 -17.16 -48.69 -2.72
CA GLU A 47 -17.08 -47.66 -1.69
C GLU A 47 -15.62 -47.22 -1.64
N VAL A 48 -15.30 -46.13 -2.32
CA VAL A 48 -14.14 -45.30 -2.03
C VAL A 48 -14.63 -44.37 -0.93
N GLU A 49 -14.20 -44.60 0.31
CA GLU A 49 -14.22 -43.58 1.34
C GLU A 49 -13.46 -42.38 0.74
N GLU A 50 -14.20 -41.41 0.26
CA GLU A 50 -13.68 -40.07 0.01
C GLU A 50 -13.23 -39.54 1.38
N GLU A 51 -11.97 -39.75 1.74
CA GLU A 51 -11.29 -38.88 2.70
C GLU A 51 -11.39 -37.49 2.10
N ASP A 52 -12.36 -36.73 2.61
CA ASP A 52 -12.50 -35.30 2.40
C ASP A 52 -11.24 -34.62 2.95
N SER A 53 -10.17 -34.68 2.15
CA SER A 53 -9.01 -33.81 2.30
C SER A 53 -9.43 -32.43 1.83
N ALA A 54 -10.23 -31.75 2.64
CA ALA A 54 -10.43 -30.33 2.50
C ALA A 54 -9.04 -29.71 2.64
N ASP A 55 -8.47 -29.33 1.49
CA ASP A 55 -7.29 -28.48 1.42
C ASP A 55 -7.62 -27.26 2.29
N PRO A 56 -6.87 -26.97 3.37
CA PRO A 56 -7.22 -25.87 4.24
C PRO A 56 -7.23 -24.58 3.41
N GLU A 57 -8.39 -23.95 3.29
CA GLU A 57 -8.47 -22.62 2.66
C GLU A 57 -7.38 -21.75 3.26
N PRO A 58 -6.63 -21.01 2.45
CA PRO A 58 -5.57 -20.15 2.97
C PRO A 58 -6.18 -19.21 4.01
N ALA A 59 -5.68 -19.30 5.24
CA ALA A 59 -6.14 -18.44 6.33
C ALA A 59 -6.04 -16.98 5.88
N GLY A 60 -7.13 -16.23 5.98
CA GLY A 60 -7.16 -14.81 5.64
C GLY A 60 -6.23 -13.99 6.58
N PRO A 61 -6.13 -12.67 6.35
CA PRO A 61 -5.39 -11.80 7.25
C PRO A 61 -5.90 -11.94 8.69
N GLN A 62 -4.99 -11.89 9.64
CA GLN A 62 -5.28 -12.04 11.07
C GLN A 62 -4.90 -10.75 11.81
N GLU A 63 -5.54 -10.50 12.96
CA GLU A 63 -5.14 -9.43 13.85
C GLU A 63 -3.71 -9.65 14.34
N CYS A 64 -2.90 -8.56 14.39
CA CYS A 64 -1.52 -8.66 14.85
C CYS A 64 -1.46 -9.15 16.31
N GLN A 65 -0.54 -10.04 16.59
CA GLN A 65 -0.18 -10.32 17.99
C GLN A 65 0.49 -9.07 18.60
N GLU A 66 0.30 -8.86 19.90
CA GLU A 66 0.81 -7.70 20.62
C GLU A 66 2.31 -7.43 20.36
N ALA A 67 3.15 -8.48 20.41
CA ALA A 67 4.58 -8.35 20.15
C ALA A 67 4.89 -7.90 18.71
N THR A 68 4.12 -8.36 17.74
CA THR A 68 4.23 -7.95 16.34
C THR A 68 3.82 -6.49 16.18
N GLN A 69 2.70 -6.11 16.76
CA GLN A 69 2.20 -4.74 16.71
C GLN A 69 3.20 -3.76 17.33
N LEU A 70 3.69 -4.03 18.54
CA LEU A 70 4.69 -3.18 19.20
C LEU A 70 5.97 -3.01 18.37
N SER A 71 6.42 -4.07 17.70
CA SER A 71 7.61 -3.99 16.84
C SER A 71 7.37 -3.17 15.56
N ILE A 72 6.15 -3.20 15.03
CA ILE A 72 5.73 -2.34 13.90
C ILE A 72 5.66 -0.88 14.36
N GLU A 73 5.02 -0.61 15.49
CA GLU A 73 4.90 0.72 16.10
C GLU A 73 6.28 1.35 16.33
N GLU A 74 7.24 0.61 16.89
CA GLU A 74 8.62 1.08 17.12
C GLU A 74 9.30 1.51 15.81
N SER A 75 9.09 0.78 14.73
CA SER A 75 9.63 1.11 13.41
C SER A 75 9.04 2.41 12.87
N ILE A 76 7.72 2.57 12.97
CA ILE A 76 7.02 3.78 12.51
C ILE A 76 7.40 4.98 13.38
N ASP A 77 7.45 4.82 14.70
CA ASP A 77 7.86 5.88 15.63
C ASP A 77 9.28 6.35 15.34
N THR A 78 10.20 5.41 15.10
CA THR A 78 11.59 5.74 14.75
C THR A 78 11.67 6.53 13.45
N GLN A 79 10.88 6.14 12.43
CA GLN A 79 10.83 6.86 11.15
C GLN A 79 10.26 8.27 11.33
N THR A 80 9.12 8.38 12.02
CA THR A 80 8.44 9.67 12.24
C THR A 80 9.28 10.61 13.11
N ALA A 81 9.92 10.10 14.17
CA ALA A 81 10.85 10.88 14.98
C ALA A 81 12.04 11.41 14.17
N SER A 82 12.49 10.66 13.17
CA SER A 82 13.55 11.09 12.27
C SER A 82 13.10 12.22 11.35
N PHE A 83 11.84 12.21 10.88
CA PHE A 83 11.26 13.34 10.14
C PHE A 83 11.27 14.64 10.96
N GLY A 84 10.83 14.58 12.21
CA GLY A 84 10.83 15.74 13.12
C GLY A 84 12.22 16.29 13.46
N GLN A 85 13.27 15.57 13.11
CA GLN A 85 14.68 15.97 13.29
C GLN A 85 15.37 16.33 11.97
N ASP A 86 14.64 16.36 10.85
CA ASP A 86 15.18 16.52 9.49
C ASP A 86 16.22 15.45 9.11
N ASP A 87 16.24 14.30 9.83
CA ASP A 87 17.14 13.18 9.58
C ASP A 87 16.52 12.21 8.56
N PHE A 88 16.43 12.66 7.32
CA PHE A 88 15.81 11.89 6.25
C PHE A 88 16.62 10.64 5.85
N ASP A 89 17.93 10.65 6.03
CA ASP A 89 18.77 9.47 5.82
C ASP A 89 18.36 8.34 6.76
N ARG A 90 18.20 8.65 8.05
CA ARG A 90 17.74 7.70 9.04
C ARG A 90 16.29 7.25 8.75
N ALA A 91 15.39 8.16 8.47
CA ALA A 91 14.01 7.83 8.12
C ALA A 91 13.93 6.90 6.90
N TYR A 92 14.72 7.17 5.87
CA TYR A 92 14.81 6.35 4.67
C TYR A 92 15.40 4.96 4.97
N SER A 93 16.33 4.84 5.90
CA SER A 93 16.90 3.55 6.29
C SER A 93 15.89 2.60 6.97
N ILE A 94 14.76 3.14 7.47
CA ILE A 94 13.65 2.35 8.04
C ILE A 94 12.76 1.76 6.93
N ALA A 95 12.79 2.33 5.72
CA ALA A 95 12.04 1.79 4.60
C ALA A 95 12.57 0.40 4.18
N SER A 96 11.69 -0.38 3.55
CA SER A 96 12.04 -1.72 3.06
C SER A 96 13.06 -1.67 1.92
N PRO A 97 13.80 -2.75 1.66
CA PRO A 97 14.68 -2.83 0.50
C PRO A 97 13.93 -2.61 -0.82
N SER A 98 12.73 -3.18 -0.98
CA SER A 98 11.87 -3.00 -2.17
C SER A 98 11.48 -1.55 -2.40
N PHE A 99 11.15 -0.83 -1.33
CA PHE A 99 10.88 0.61 -1.42
C PHE A 99 12.14 1.37 -1.84
N GLN A 100 13.29 1.11 -1.23
CA GLN A 100 14.55 1.79 -1.52
C GLN A 100 15.08 1.52 -2.93
N GLU A 101 14.77 0.35 -3.51
CA GLU A 101 15.07 0.04 -4.91
C GLU A 101 14.21 0.85 -5.90
N SER A 102 12.99 1.22 -5.48
CA SER A 102 12.01 1.92 -6.32
C SER A 102 12.04 3.43 -6.16
N VAL A 103 12.42 3.92 -4.99
CA VAL A 103 12.40 5.36 -4.62
C VAL A 103 13.77 5.75 -4.08
N THR A 104 14.41 6.72 -4.70
CA THR A 104 15.69 7.26 -4.21
C THR A 104 15.48 8.10 -2.95
N LEU A 105 16.53 8.33 -2.17
CA LEU A 105 16.48 9.22 -1.00
C LEU A 105 15.96 10.62 -1.36
N GLU A 106 16.39 11.19 -2.48
CA GLU A 106 15.91 12.50 -2.95
C GLU A 106 14.41 12.47 -3.25
N GLY A 107 13.94 11.45 -3.97
CA GLY A 107 12.50 11.25 -4.24
C GLY A 107 11.69 11.03 -2.95
N PHE A 108 12.25 10.31 -1.97
CA PHE A 108 11.64 10.12 -0.67
C PHE A 108 11.47 11.45 0.08
N ILE A 109 12.52 12.29 0.11
CA ILE A 109 12.46 13.63 0.72
C ILE A 109 11.36 14.49 0.06
N GLU A 110 11.29 14.48 -1.27
CA GLU A 110 10.26 15.21 -2.02
C GLU A 110 8.84 14.71 -1.67
N ILE A 111 8.63 13.41 -1.59
CA ILE A 111 7.35 12.80 -1.22
C ILE A 111 6.95 13.21 0.21
N ILE A 112 7.85 13.05 1.17
CA ILE A 112 7.56 13.34 2.58
C ILE A 112 7.30 14.84 2.77
N SER A 113 8.15 15.70 2.26
CA SER A 113 8.00 17.16 2.39
C SER A 113 6.77 17.72 1.66
N GLY A 114 6.41 17.10 0.52
CA GLY A 114 5.30 17.57 -0.31
C GLY A 114 3.93 17.03 0.12
N SER A 115 3.87 15.81 0.68
CA SER A 115 2.60 15.11 0.90
C SER A 115 2.33 14.76 2.37
N TYR A 116 3.34 14.76 3.23
CA TYR A 116 3.23 14.31 4.62
C TYR A 116 3.65 15.38 5.64
N GLY A 117 3.59 16.65 5.27
CA GLY A 117 3.92 17.77 6.16
C GLY A 117 3.29 17.67 7.55
N PRO A 118 1.96 17.42 7.68
CA PRO A 118 1.32 17.24 8.98
C PRO A 118 1.90 16.11 9.82
N LEU A 119 2.44 15.04 9.21
CA LEU A 119 3.08 13.94 9.92
C LEU A 119 4.45 14.36 10.49
N ILE A 120 5.20 15.20 9.76
CA ILE A 120 6.49 15.74 10.22
C ILE A 120 6.30 16.60 11.49
N GLU A 121 5.21 17.34 11.55
CA GLU A 121 4.87 18.23 12.66
C GLU A 121 4.15 17.52 13.81
N SER A 122 3.82 16.23 13.65
CA SER A 122 3.11 15.46 14.67
C SER A 122 4.06 15.05 15.80
N SER A 123 3.53 15.05 17.03
CA SER A 123 4.30 14.64 18.22
C SER A 123 3.90 13.28 18.77
N GLU A 124 2.74 12.78 18.42
CA GLU A 124 2.18 11.54 18.98
C GLU A 124 1.31 10.82 17.93
N LEU A 125 1.55 9.53 17.78
CA LEU A 125 0.80 8.66 16.88
C LEU A 125 -0.13 7.76 17.72
N ALA A 126 -1.35 7.55 17.22
CA ALA A 126 -2.30 6.60 17.76
C ALA A 126 -2.50 5.47 16.77
N TYR A 127 -2.08 4.28 17.15
CA TYR A 127 -2.17 3.07 16.32
C TYR A 127 -3.52 2.40 16.45
N ARG A 128 -4.02 1.85 15.32
CA ARG A 128 -5.32 1.18 15.20
C ARG A 128 -5.16 -0.04 14.28
N ASP A 129 -6.14 -0.89 14.33
CA ASP A 129 -6.43 -1.96 13.34
C ASP A 129 -5.17 -2.54 12.65
N CYS A 130 -4.35 -3.26 13.40
CA CYS A 130 -3.18 -3.96 12.87
C CYS A 130 -3.59 -5.35 12.37
N MET A 131 -3.34 -5.62 11.09
CA MET A 131 -3.60 -6.92 10.46
C MET A 131 -2.33 -7.45 9.80
N VAL A 132 -2.06 -8.73 10.00
CA VAL A 132 -0.93 -9.44 9.37
C VAL A 132 -1.45 -10.53 8.44
N ASP A 133 -0.77 -10.74 7.33
CA ASP A 133 -1.10 -11.79 6.38
C ASP A 133 -0.82 -13.19 6.95
N SER A 134 -1.32 -14.23 6.29
CA SER A 134 -1.16 -15.62 6.72
C SER A 134 0.29 -16.10 6.76
N SER A 135 1.20 -15.45 6.05
CA SER A 135 2.64 -15.77 6.10
C SER A 135 3.36 -15.13 7.29
N GLY A 136 2.77 -14.11 7.93
CA GLY A 136 3.39 -13.33 8.97
C GLY A 136 4.46 -12.35 8.46
N ALA A 137 4.53 -12.14 7.14
CA ALA A 137 5.57 -11.33 6.51
C ALA A 137 5.12 -9.93 6.10
N ILE A 138 3.81 -9.73 5.91
CA ILE A 138 3.23 -8.46 5.49
C ILE A 138 2.18 -8.04 6.51
N ALA A 139 2.22 -6.79 6.91
CA ALA A 139 1.20 -6.21 7.79
C ALA A 139 0.71 -4.86 7.29
N ILE A 140 -0.51 -4.53 7.65
CA ILE A 140 -1.07 -3.19 7.51
C ILE A 140 -1.47 -2.68 8.88
N ILE A 141 -1.26 -1.39 9.13
CA ILE A 141 -1.65 -0.74 10.38
C ILE A 141 -2.18 0.66 10.09
N ASP A 142 -3.30 0.99 10.71
CA ASP A 142 -3.87 2.32 10.62
C ASP A 142 -3.30 3.21 11.73
N VAL A 143 -2.91 4.42 11.34
CA VAL A 143 -2.33 5.41 12.25
C VAL A 143 -3.16 6.68 12.20
N ARG A 144 -3.40 7.29 13.37
CA ARG A 144 -4.01 8.60 13.51
C ARG A 144 -3.11 9.51 14.33
N PHE A 145 -3.14 10.79 14.02
CA PHE A 145 -2.44 11.81 14.79
C PHE A 145 -3.15 13.16 14.65
N ILE A 146 -2.84 14.07 15.55
CA ILE A 146 -3.39 15.42 15.57
C ILE A 146 -2.26 16.38 15.23
N GLU A 147 -2.49 17.22 14.24
CA GLU A 147 -1.65 18.37 13.95
C GLU A 147 -1.98 19.54 14.87
N SER A 148 -1.09 20.52 14.97
CA SER A 148 -1.25 21.74 15.78
C SER A 148 -2.53 22.55 15.49
N GLY A 149 -3.18 22.32 14.35
CA GLY A 149 -4.45 22.93 13.93
C GLY A 149 -5.71 22.22 14.39
N ASN A 150 -5.61 21.19 15.22
CA ASN A 150 -6.74 20.37 15.72
C ASN A 150 -7.37 19.42 14.68
N ALA A 151 -6.86 19.35 13.45
CA ALA A 151 -7.28 18.34 12.48
C ALA A 151 -6.72 16.98 12.86
N VAL A 152 -7.57 15.95 12.82
CA VAL A 152 -7.17 14.56 13.00
C VAL A 152 -6.87 13.97 11.63
N TYR A 153 -5.63 13.60 11.42
CA TYR A 153 -5.19 12.91 10.22
C TYR A 153 -5.17 11.39 10.42
N GLY A 154 -5.40 10.67 9.34
CA GLY A 154 -5.27 9.22 9.28
C GLY A 154 -4.47 8.81 8.06
N LEU A 155 -3.67 7.76 8.19
CA LEU A 155 -3.01 7.07 7.10
C LEU A 155 -2.86 5.59 7.45
N ARG A 156 -2.63 4.79 6.43
CA ARG A 156 -2.38 3.35 6.56
C ARG A 156 -0.97 3.05 6.12
N TYR A 157 -0.20 2.39 6.95
CA TYR A 157 1.10 1.86 6.61
C TYR A 157 1.01 0.44 6.07
N LEU A 158 1.83 0.15 5.06
CA LEU A 158 2.19 -1.19 4.62
C LEU A 158 3.56 -1.52 5.19
N MET A 159 3.65 -2.61 5.93
CA MET A 159 4.85 -3.07 6.61
C MET A 159 5.27 -4.42 6.08
N VAL A 160 6.57 -4.65 5.94
CA VAL A 160 7.13 -5.96 5.60
C VAL A 160 8.16 -6.39 6.64
N ASN A 161 8.15 -7.68 6.96
CA ASN A 161 9.13 -8.26 7.86
C ASN A 161 10.35 -8.72 7.05
N VAL A 162 11.48 -8.08 7.27
CA VAL A 162 12.75 -8.41 6.65
C VAL A 162 13.68 -8.96 7.72
N GLU A 163 13.93 -10.25 7.69
CA GLU A 163 14.83 -10.95 8.63
C GLU A 163 14.51 -10.67 10.11
N GLY A 164 13.22 -10.65 10.46
CA GLY A 164 12.75 -10.40 11.83
C GLY A 164 12.60 -8.92 12.20
N THR A 165 12.87 -8.00 11.28
CA THR A 165 12.71 -6.56 11.49
C THR A 165 11.60 -6.02 10.59
N TRP A 166 10.63 -5.33 11.18
CA TRP A 166 9.57 -4.68 10.42
C TRP A 166 10.08 -3.40 9.74
N ARG A 167 9.80 -3.26 8.45
CA ARG A 167 10.21 -2.16 7.59
C ARG A 167 9.00 -1.51 6.93
N VAL A 168 9.04 -0.21 6.73
CA VAL A 168 8.00 0.52 6.00
C VAL A 168 8.15 0.27 4.50
N ASP A 169 7.16 -0.36 3.89
CA ASP A 169 7.13 -0.61 2.44
C ASP A 169 6.29 0.42 1.68
N GLY A 170 5.46 1.17 2.41
CA GLY A 170 4.66 2.25 1.86
C GLY A 170 3.67 2.81 2.86
N ALA A 171 3.02 3.89 2.46
CA ALA A 171 1.92 4.48 3.21
C ALA A 171 0.85 5.04 2.25
N SER A 172 -0.42 5.02 2.68
CA SER A 172 -1.49 5.71 1.96
C SER A 172 -1.33 7.22 2.05
N ASN A 173 -1.98 7.95 1.16
CA ASN A 173 -2.09 9.40 1.30
C ASN A 173 -2.73 9.79 2.64
N LEU A 174 -2.29 10.91 3.20
CA LEU A 174 -2.90 11.51 4.38
C LEU A 174 -4.36 11.90 4.10
N GLN A 175 -5.22 11.63 5.06
CA GLN A 175 -6.64 12.02 5.00
C GLN A 175 -7.03 12.70 6.31
N VAL A 176 -7.81 13.78 6.23
CA VAL A 176 -8.46 14.35 7.41
C VAL A 176 -9.63 13.44 7.77
N VAL A 177 -9.57 12.83 8.95
CA VAL A 177 -10.56 11.84 9.42
C VAL A 177 -11.43 12.35 10.58
N GLY A 178 -11.18 13.58 11.05
CA GLY A 178 -11.93 14.20 12.12
C GLY A 178 -11.33 15.50 12.61
N GLU A 179 -11.89 16.00 13.72
CA GLU A 179 -11.37 17.14 14.47
C GLU A 179 -11.08 16.67 15.90
N GLY A 180 -9.94 17.10 16.45
CA GLY A 180 -9.58 16.88 17.84
C GLY A 180 -10.44 17.74 18.76
N THR A 181 -10.76 17.26 19.94
CA THR A 181 -11.55 17.96 20.97
C THR A 181 -10.67 18.37 22.13
#